data_3542e4af424dba7b2f3169c7798d596e
#
_entry.id   3542e4af424dba7b2f3169c7798d596e
#
_cell.length_a   1.000
_cell.length_b   1.000
_cell.length_c   1.000
_cell.angle_alpha   90.00
_cell.angle_beta   90.00
_cell.angle_gamma   90.00
#
_symmetry.space_group_name_H-M   'P 1'
#
loop_
_entity.id
_entity.type
_entity.pdbx_description
1 polymer ?
#
loop_
_entity_poly.entity_id
_entity_poly.type
_entity_poly.pdbx_seq_one_letter_code
_entity_poly.pdbx_strand_id
1 'polypeptide(L)'
;HHVRRFKVSTNGKSIGGGIPSGAYGLSRAVASAAMSHDDADLVDVGGVGGTLAGNALSVTAMRATLSDVLTEEAFARMTALATDFTAGVQETLDRTGVPWSVSRLGARAEYRFASPAPRTGSESAAAADDALDEYLHLFMVNRGVLVTPFHNMALMCPATTDEDVDCHTEAFRAAVHELLS
;
A
#
# COMPACT_ATOMS: atom_id res chain seq x y z
N HIS A 1 -10.31 -0.12 22.86
CA HIS A 1 -10.24 -0.16 21.40
C HIS A 1 -11.34 0.72 20.82
N HIS A 2 -10.99 1.95 20.42
CA HIS A 2 -11.90 2.81 19.66
C HIS A 2 -11.83 2.36 18.19
N VAL A 3 -12.73 1.48 17.81
CA VAL A 3 -12.97 1.21 16.38
C VAL A 3 -13.58 2.48 15.79
N ARG A 4 -12.81 3.25 15.02
CA ARG A 4 -13.35 4.36 14.24
C ARG A 4 -14.37 3.78 13.27
N ARG A 5 -15.64 4.07 13.46
CA ARG A 5 -16.70 3.71 12.51
C ARG A 5 -16.53 4.59 11.27
N PHE A 6 -15.97 4.03 10.21
CA PHE A 6 -15.94 4.70 8.91
C PHE A 6 -17.39 4.89 8.42
N LYS A 7 -17.71 6.10 7.98
CA LYS A 7 -19.01 6.39 7.37
C LYS A 7 -19.07 5.89 5.94
N VAL A 8 -17.93 5.95 5.24
CA VAL A 8 -17.72 5.47 3.87
C VAL A 8 -16.36 4.76 3.84
N SER A 9 -16.28 3.64 3.16
CA SER A 9 -15.03 2.92 2.88
C SER A 9 -14.97 2.61 1.39
N THR A 10 -13.81 2.85 0.77
CA THR A 10 -13.59 2.55 -0.64
C THR A 10 -12.40 1.61 -0.80
N ASN A 11 -12.53 0.65 -1.70
CA ASN A 11 -11.49 -0.29 -2.07
C ASN A 11 -11.41 -0.38 -3.60
N GLY A 12 -10.21 -0.44 -4.12
CA GLY A 12 -9.98 -0.54 -5.56
C GLY A 12 -8.70 -1.28 -5.87
N LYS A 13 -8.26 -1.23 -7.10
CA LYS A 13 -7.00 -1.79 -7.62
C LYS A 13 -6.83 -3.29 -7.35
N SER A 14 -6.33 -3.68 -6.18
CA SER A 14 -5.96 -5.06 -5.85
C SER A 14 -7.13 -6.04 -5.83
N ILE A 15 -8.36 -5.60 -5.54
CA ILE A 15 -9.50 -6.51 -5.41
C ILE A 15 -9.95 -7.15 -6.73
N GLY A 16 -9.57 -6.57 -7.87
CA GLY A 16 -9.92 -7.08 -9.20
C GLY A 16 -8.84 -7.91 -9.87
N GLY A 17 -7.70 -8.17 -9.19
CA GLY A 17 -6.62 -8.99 -9.75
C GLY A 17 -6.07 -8.47 -11.08
N GLY A 18 -6.06 -7.15 -11.29
CA GLY A 18 -5.63 -6.50 -12.53
C GLY A 18 -6.78 -6.08 -13.46
N ILE A 19 -7.98 -6.59 -13.26
CA ILE A 19 -9.18 -6.10 -13.97
C ILE A 19 -9.68 -4.83 -13.27
N PRO A 20 -9.96 -3.73 -14.02
CA PRO A 20 -10.48 -2.51 -13.43
C PRO A 20 -11.71 -2.77 -12.58
N SER A 21 -11.61 -2.50 -11.29
CA SER A 21 -12.63 -2.83 -10.30
C SER A 21 -12.58 -1.86 -9.14
N GLY A 22 -13.70 -1.67 -8.48
CA GLY A 22 -13.80 -0.92 -7.24
C GLY A 22 -15.02 -1.35 -6.45
N ALA A 23 -14.91 -1.20 -5.14
CA ALA A 23 -16.03 -1.41 -4.22
C ALA A 23 -16.05 -0.28 -3.19
N TYR A 24 -17.23 0.08 -2.74
CA TYR A 24 -17.39 0.99 -1.62
C TYR A 24 -18.46 0.46 -0.66
N GLY A 25 -18.26 0.75 0.60
CA GLY A 25 -19.20 0.42 1.68
C GLY A 25 -19.70 1.70 2.33
N LEU A 26 -20.98 1.73 2.65
CA LEU A 26 -21.62 2.84 3.34
C LEU A 26 -22.08 2.41 4.72
N SER A 27 -21.96 3.30 5.71
CA SER A 27 -22.66 3.10 6.97
C SER A 27 -24.17 3.20 6.75
N ARG A 28 -24.96 2.53 7.61
CA ARG A 28 -26.43 2.57 7.53
C ARG A 28 -26.97 4.01 7.49
N ALA A 29 -26.40 4.92 8.27
CA ALA A 29 -26.85 6.30 8.31
C ALA A 29 -26.61 7.02 6.98
N VAL A 30 -25.45 6.81 6.34
CA VAL A 30 -25.13 7.40 5.02
C VAL A 30 -26.00 6.77 3.93
N ALA A 31 -26.17 5.46 3.94
CA ALA A 31 -27.05 4.76 2.99
C ALA A 31 -28.50 5.26 3.10
N SER A 32 -29.05 5.37 4.32
CA SER A 32 -30.41 5.88 4.52
C SER A 32 -30.56 7.33 4.06
N ALA A 33 -29.57 8.18 4.31
CA ALA A 33 -29.60 9.57 3.83
C ALA A 33 -29.55 9.64 2.30
N ALA A 34 -28.69 8.84 1.66
CA ALA A 34 -28.62 8.79 0.19
C ALA A 34 -29.92 8.29 -0.45
N MET A 35 -30.54 7.27 0.13
CA MET A 35 -31.79 6.67 -0.36
C MET A 35 -33.04 7.50 -0.06
N SER A 36 -32.93 8.53 0.78
CA SER A 36 -34.08 9.42 1.10
C SER A 36 -34.24 10.59 0.13
N HIS A 37 -33.36 10.75 -0.84
CA HIS A 37 -33.46 11.76 -1.89
C HIS A 37 -34.22 11.21 -3.08
N ASP A 38 -35.51 11.60 -3.22
CA ASP A 38 -36.40 11.15 -4.30
C ASP A 38 -35.91 11.57 -5.70
N ASP A 39 -35.06 12.60 -5.78
CA ASP A 39 -34.53 13.12 -7.04
C ASP A 39 -33.18 12.51 -7.44
N ALA A 40 -32.59 11.60 -6.65
CA ALA A 40 -31.28 11.02 -6.93
C ALA A 40 -31.23 10.27 -8.27
N ASP A 41 -32.32 9.58 -8.62
CA ASP A 41 -32.45 8.84 -9.88
C ASP A 41 -32.65 9.77 -11.10
N LEU A 42 -33.08 11.02 -10.87
CA LEU A 42 -33.26 12.00 -11.94
C LEU A 42 -31.97 12.77 -12.27
N VAL A 43 -31.06 12.87 -11.32
CA VAL A 43 -29.80 13.61 -11.47
C VAL A 43 -28.68 12.71 -12.00
N ASP A 44 -28.67 11.44 -11.62
CA ASP A 44 -27.70 10.45 -12.08
C ASP A 44 -28.41 9.34 -12.88
N VAL A 45 -28.48 9.55 -14.19
CA VAL A 45 -29.06 8.56 -15.13
C VAL A 45 -28.30 7.22 -15.20
N GLY A 46 -27.10 7.18 -14.62
CA GLY A 46 -26.29 5.95 -14.52
C GLY A 46 -26.49 5.17 -13.22
N GLY A 47 -27.28 5.71 -12.28
CA GLY A 47 -27.43 5.18 -10.92
C GLY A 47 -26.15 5.27 -10.09
N VAL A 48 -26.20 4.80 -8.86
CA VAL A 48 -25.04 4.80 -7.94
C VAL A 48 -23.98 3.84 -8.44
N GLY A 49 -22.94 4.35 -9.10
CA GLY A 49 -21.81 3.58 -9.63
C GLY A 49 -21.66 3.64 -11.16
N GLY A 50 -22.62 4.25 -11.88
CA GLY A 50 -22.57 4.41 -13.32
C GLY A 50 -22.92 3.12 -14.11
N THR A 51 -22.98 3.24 -15.43
CA THR A 51 -23.46 2.19 -16.34
C THR A 51 -22.64 0.90 -16.36
N LEU A 52 -21.35 0.97 -16.00
CA LEU A 52 -20.45 -0.18 -15.96
C LEU A 52 -20.31 -0.79 -14.56
N ALA A 53 -21.01 -0.24 -13.55
CA ALA A 53 -20.99 -0.78 -12.20
C ALA A 53 -21.57 -2.20 -12.18
N GLY A 54 -20.89 -3.10 -11.47
CA GLY A 54 -21.33 -4.49 -11.34
C GLY A 54 -21.24 -5.31 -12.62
N ASN A 55 -20.45 -4.89 -13.62
CA ASN A 55 -20.28 -5.69 -14.83
C ASN A 55 -19.71 -7.08 -14.49
N ALA A 56 -20.16 -8.09 -15.25
CA ALA A 56 -19.90 -9.49 -14.96
C ALA A 56 -18.40 -9.83 -14.93
N LEU A 57 -17.59 -9.23 -15.80
CA LEU A 57 -16.14 -9.47 -15.83
C LEU A 57 -15.47 -9.01 -14.55
N SER A 58 -15.68 -7.76 -14.17
CA SER A 58 -15.06 -7.19 -12.94
C SER A 58 -15.51 -7.92 -11.69
N VAL A 59 -16.82 -8.25 -11.58
CA VAL A 59 -17.35 -8.97 -10.39
C VAL A 59 -16.81 -10.40 -10.33
N THR A 60 -16.69 -11.08 -11.46
CA THR A 60 -16.10 -12.43 -11.51
C THR A 60 -14.62 -12.41 -11.14
N ALA A 61 -13.86 -11.43 -11.65
CA ALA A 61 -12.46 -11.24 -11.30
C ALA A 61 -12.28 -10.92 -9.80
N MET A 62 -13.12 -10.03 -9.25
CA MET A 62 -13.11 -9.74 -7.81
C MET A 62 -13.41 -10.98 -6.98
N ARG A 63 -14.41 -11.78 -7.38
CA ARG A 63 -14.75 -13.02 -6.69
C ARG A 63 -13.58 -13.98 -6.65
N ALA A 64 -12.95 -14.26 -7.79
CA ALA A 64 -11.78 -15.14 -7.87
C ALA A 64 -10.62 -14.62 -7.02
N THR A 65 -10.30 -13.32 -7.13
CA THR A 65 -9.23 -12.70 -6.36
C THR A 65 -9.47 -12.82 -4.85
N LEU A 66 -10.68 -12.52 -4.39
CA LEU A 66 -11.00 -12.54 -2.96
C LEU A 66 -11.16 -13.96 -2.39
N SER A 67 -11.60 -14.94 -3.22
CA SER A 67 -11.79 -16.32 -2.77
C SER A 67 -10.51 -17.14 -2.80
N ASP A 68 -9.68 -16.95 -3.82
CA ASP A 68 -8.63 -17.92 -4.16
C ASP A 68 -7.22 -17.35 -4.01
N VAL A 69 -7.07 -16.01 -3.98
CA VAL A 69 -5.77 -15.34 -3.94
C VAL A 69 -5.54 -14.60 -2.63
N LEU A 70 -6.49 -13.77 -2.21
CA LEU A 70 -6.39 -12.97 -0.98
C LEU A 70 -6.98 -13.72 0.21
N THR A 71 -6.43 -14.90 0.51
CA THR A 71 -6.82 -15.74 1.65
C THR A 71 -6.21 -15.26 2.96
N GLU A 72 -6.69 -15.77 4.08
CA GLU A 72 -6.13 -15.47 5.41
C GLU A 72 -4.65 -15.93 5.51
N GLU A 73 -4.33 -17.09 4.91
CA GLU A 73 -2.95 -17.61 4.85
C GLU A 73 -2.05 -16.70 4.02
N ALA A 74 -2.54 -16.21 2.88
CA ALA A 74 -1.80 -15.26 2.05
C ALA A 74 -1.52 -13.96 2.82
N PHE A 75 -2.51 -13.42 3.54
CA PHE A 75 -2.30 -12.24 4.38
C PHE A 75 -1.34 -12.49 5.54
N ALA A 76 -1.41 -13.64 6.18
CA ALA A 76 -0.47 -14.00 7.26
C ALA A 76 0.97 -14.05 6.73
N ARG A 77 1.19 -14.70 5.57
CA ARG A 77 2.50 -14.77 4.92
C ARG A 77 2.99 -13.39 4.49
N MET A 78 2.20 -12.61 3.78
CA MET A 78 2.57 -11.26 3.36
C MET A 78 2.92 -10.36 4.56
N THR A 79 2.22 -10.53 5.68
CA THR A 79 2.50 -9.76 6.92
C THR A 79 3.82 -10.20 7.56
N ALA A 80 4.16 -11.49 7.51
CA ALA A 80 5.44 -11.99 7.97
C ALA A 80 6.59 -11.41 7.12
N LEU A 81 6.50 -11.50 5.80
CA LEU A 81 7.48 -10.91 4.88
C LEU A 81 7.68 -9.40 5.09
N ALA A 82 6.59 -8.66 5.32
CA ALA A 82 6.68 -7.23 5.64
C ALA A 82 7.36 -6.97 7.00
N THR A 83 7.27 -7.91 7.93
CA THR A 83 7.98 -7.84 9.22
C THR A 83 9.47 -8.01 9.01
N ASP A 84 9.86 -9.01 8.23
CA ASP A 84 11.26 -9.30 7.92
C ASP A 84 11.90 -8.18 7.12
N PHE A 85 11.19 -7.66 6.12
CA PHE A 85 11.58 -6.44 5.39
C PHE A 85 11.84 -5.26 6.33
N THR A 86 10.91 -5.01 7.25
CA THR A 86 11.03 -3.90 8.20
C THR A 86 12.21 -4.10 9.14
N ALA A 87 12.47 -5.34 9.58
CA ALA A 87 13.60 -5.68 10.44
C ALA A 87 14.94 -5.46 9.71
N GLY A 88 15.05 -5.87 8.45
CA GLY A 88 16.26 -5.67 7.64
C GLY A 88 16.57 -4.20 7.37
N VAL A 89 15.54 -3.39 7.07
CA VAL A 89 15.70 -1.94 6.96
C VAL A 89 16.12 -1.33 8.29
N GLN A 90 15.42 -1.65 9.39
CA GLN A 90 15.75 -1.11 10.72
C GLN A 90 17.18 -1.45 11.16
N GLU A 91 17.62 -2.68 10.94
CA GLU A 91 19.01 -3.07 11.23
C GLU A 91 20.02 -2.19 10.51
N THR A 92 19.74 -1.87 9.24
CA THR A 92 20.61 -0.98 8.46
C THR A 92 20.62 0.44 9.04
N LEU A 93 19.44 0.97 9.41
CA LEU A 93 19.34 2.30 10.02
C LEU A 93 20.10 2.37 11.36
N ASP A 94 19.93 1.35 12.20
CA ASP A 94 20.60 1.28 13.51
C ASP A 94 22.13 1.21 13.39
N ARG A 95 22.63 0.48 12.40
CA ARG A 95 24.08 0.34 12.16
C ARG A 95 24.73 1.59 11.56
N THR A 96 24.00 2.31 10.73
CA THR A 96 24.53 3.45 10.00
C THR A 96 24.28 4.79 10.68
N GLY A 97 23.29 4.84 11.58
CA GLY A 97 22.90 6.04 12.31
C GLY A 97 22.25 7.12 11.43
N VAL A 98 21.85 6.80 10.20
CA VAL A 98 21.11 7.75 9.37
C VAL A 98 19.78 8.12 10.04
N PRO A 99 19.38 9.40 9.99
CA PRO A 99 18.18 9.87 10.69
C PRO A 99 16.89 9.52 9.93
N TRP A 100 16.76 8.25 9.55
CA TRP A 100 15.60 7.72 8.83
C TRP A 100 14.77 6.84 9.75
N SER A 101 13.57 6.50 9.29
CA SER A 101 12.66 5.61 10.01
C SER A 101 11.98 4.66 9.04
N VAL A 102 11.54 3.52 9.56
CA VAL A 102 10.70 2.57 8.82
C VAL A 102 9.42 2.32 9.63
N SER A 103 8.31 2.20 8.93
CA SER A 103 6.99 1.92 9.52
C SER A 103 6.29 0.82 8.74
N ARG A 104 5.40 0.09 9.41
CA ARG A 104 4.65 -1.02 8.82
C ARG A 104 3.18 -0.98 9.20
N LEU A 105 2.33 -1.34 8.24
CA LEU A 105 0.91 -1.55 8.44
C LEU A 105 0.47 -2.80 7.67
N GLY A 106 0.27 -3.91 8.37
CA GLY A 106 -0.03 -5.20 7.74
C GLY A 106 1.09 -5.64 6.80
N ALA A 107 0.76 -5.89 5.54
CA ALA A 107 1.68 -6.30 4.47
C ALA A 107 2.36 -5.12 3.74
N ARG A 108 2.19 -3.90 4.22
CA ARG A 108 2.84 -2.70 3.69
C ARG A 108 3.92 -2.22 4.63
N ALA A 109 5.09 -1.90 4.11
CA ALA A 109 6.16 -1.20 4.82
C ALA A 109 6.60 0.04 4.03
N GLU A 110 7.14 1.03 4.72
CA GLU A 110 7.59 2.27 4.11
C GLU A 110 8.70 2.89 4.97
N TYR A 111 9.81 3.30 4.34
CA TYR A 111 10.84 4.08 5.04
C TYR A 111 10.80 5.54 4.62
N ARG A 112 11.20 6.41 5.53
CA ARG A 112 11.17 7.85 5.39
C ARG A 112 12.50 8.46 5.82
N PHE A 113 12.90 9.55 5.17
CA PHE A 113 14.14 10.26 5.44
C PHE A 113 14.03 11.19 6.66
N ALA A 114 13.36 10.71 7.69
CA ALA A 114 13.19 11.41 8.95
C ALA A 114 13.09 10.45 10.12
N SER A 115 13.63 10.85 11.27
CA SER A 115 13.43 10.19 12.56
C SER A 115 13.14 11.26 13.60
N PRO A 116 12.06 11.14 14.40
CA PRO A 116 11.09 10.04 14.43
C PRO A 116 10.22 9.95 13.16
N ALA A 117 9.54 8.83 12.98
CA ALA A 117 8.65 8.60 11.84
C ALA A 117 7.54 9.68 11.76
N PRO A 118 7.27 10.26 10.58
CA PRO A 118 6.20 11.23 10.39
C PRO A 118 4.83 10.68 10.81
N ARG A 119 4.02 11.49 11.48
CA ARG A 119 2.70 11.13 11.99
C ARG A 119 1.55 11.81 11.25
N THR A 120 1.86 12.81 10.45
CA THR A 120 0.89 13.58 9.66
C THR A 120 1.34 13.67 8.20
N GLY A 121 0.41 13.97 7.30
CA GLY A 121 0.73 14.19 5.89
C GLY A 121 1.71 15.35 5.68
N SER A 122 1.60 16.42 6.46
CA SER A 122 2.51 17.56 6.39
C SER A 122 3.93 17.21 6.84
N GLU A 123 4.08 16.44 7.92
CA GLU A 123 5.38 15.93 8.37
C GLU A 123 5.99 14.99 7.33
N SER A 124 5.16 14.13 6.72
CA SER A 124 5.61 13.21 5.66
C SER A 124 6.07 13.98 4.41
N ALA A 125 5.37 15.04 4.02
CA ALA A 125 5.79 15.88 2.91
C ALA A 125 7.08 16.65 3.22
N ALA A 126 7.25 17.12 4.45
CA ALA A 126 8.46 17.81 4.89
C ALA A 126 9.69 16.86 5.00
N ALA A 127 9.46 15.56 5.12
CA ALA A 127 10.50 14.53 5.16
C ALA A 127 10.82 13.94 3.76
N ALA A 128 10.23 14.45 2.70
CA ALA A 128 10.57 14.04 1.34
C ALA A 128 11.90 14.65 0.90
N ASP A 129 12.67 13.87 0.16
CA ASP A 129 13.92 14.30 -0.49
C ASP A 129 13.97 13.63 -1.87
N ASP A 130 13.70 14.43 -2.89
CA ASP A 130 13.58 13.95 -4.27
C ASP A 130 14.90 13.36 -4.78
N ALA A 131 16.04 13.90 -4.35
CA ALA A 131 17.36 13.39 -4.76
C ALA A 131 17.64 12.02 -4.13
N LEU A 132 17.29 11.83 -2.86
CA LEU A 132 17.41 10.52 -2.20
C LEU A 132 16.42 9.50 -2.77
N ASP A 133 15.19 9.91 -3.08
CA ASP A 133 14.20 9.05 -3.72
C ASP A 133 14.70 8.56 -5.09
N GLU A 134 15.25 9.46 -5.92
CA GLU A 134 15.79 9.13 -7.23
C GLU A 134 17.03 8.24 -7.11
N TYR A 135 17.95 8.56 -6.20
CA TYR A 135 19.14 7.75 -5.95
C TYR A 135 18.79 6.32 -5.56
N LEU A 136 17.93 6.17 -4.54
CA LEU A 136 17.51 4.84 -4.07
C LEU A 136 16.77 4.06 -5.15
N HIS A 137 15.87 4.72 -5.89
CA HIS A 137 15.16 4.09 -6.99
C HIS A 137 16.13 3.53 -8.04
N LEU A 138 17.07 4.33 -8.54
CA LEU A 138 18.04 3.91 -9.54
C LEU A 138 18.99 2.82 -9.00
N PHE A 139 19.43 2.97 -7.75
CA PHE A 139 20.30 2.00 -7.11
C PHE A 139 19.64 0.62 -6.99
N MET A 140 18.37 0.60 -6.57
CA MET A 140 17.56 -0.61 -6.40
C MET A 140 17.26 -1.28 -7.75
N VAL A 141 16.80 -0.50 -8.75
CA VAL A 141 16.47 -1.03 -10.08
C VAL A 141 17.69 -1.67 -10.74
N ASN A 142 18.88 -1.07 -10.61
CA ASN A 142 20.12 -1.64 -11.12
C ASN A 142 20.55 -2.95 -10.44
N ARG A 143 19.89 -3.32 -9.32
CA ARG A 143 20.10 -4.56 -8.57
C ARG A 143 18.90 -5.50 -8.60
N GLY A 144 17.97 -5.26 -9.53
CA GLY A 144 16.81 -6.11 -9.77
C GLY A 144 15.63 -5.86 -8.83
N VAL A 145 15.68 -4.81 -8.01
CA VAL A 145 14.59 -4.45 -7.08
C VAL A 145 13.81 -3.26 -7.62
N LEU A 146 12.59 -3.51 -8.07
CA LEU A 146 11.69 -2.45 -8.55
C LEU A 146 10.91 -1.84 -7.38
N VAL A 147 11.32 -0.66 -6.94
CA VAL A 147 10.56 0.20 -6.03
C VAL A 147 9.93 1.36 -6.79
N THR A 148 8.85 1.93 -6.26
CA THR A 148 8.22 3.09 -6.90
C THR A 148 9.13 4.32 -6.84
N PRO A 149 9.25 5.12 -7.94
CA PRO A 149 10.19 6.24 -8.00
C PRO A 149 9.82 7.45 -7.14
N PHE A 150 8.66 7.44 -6.51
CA PHE A 150 8.11 8.55 -5.71
C PHE A 150 7.60 8.10 -4.33
N HIS A 151 7.88 6.85 -3.96
CA HIS A 151 7.52 6.27 -2.67
C HIS A 151 8.50 5.18 -2.29
N ASN A 152 9.07 5.28 -1.11
CA ASN A 152 9.89 4.22 -0.51
C ASN A 152 9.01 3.16 0.17
N MET A 153 8.03 2.67 -0.57
CA MET A 153 6.98 1.80 -0.09
C MET A 153 7.10 0.42 -0.70
N ALA A 154 7.17 -0.59 0.15
CA ALA A 154 7.06 -1.98 -0.21
C ALA A 154 5.65 -2.51 0.08
N LEU A 155 5.07 -3.19 -0.90
CA LEU A 155 3.80 -3.88 -0.81
C LEU A 155 4.04 -5.36 -1.05
N MET A 156 3.93 -6.18 -0.03
CA MET A 156 4.03 -7.63 -0.18
C MET A 156 2.79 -8.14 -0.89
N CYS A 157 2.98 -8.98 -1.89
CA CYS A 157 1.90 -9.65 -2.60
C CYS A 157 1.98 -11.18 -2.35
N PRO A 158 0.95 -11.95 -2.72
CA PRO A 158 0.98 -13.41 -2.51
C PRO A 158 2.14 -14.14 -3.21
N ALA A 159 2.72 -13.53 -4.25
CA ALA A 159 3.88 -14.08 -4.97
C ALA A 159 5.24 -13.62 -4.41
N THR A 160 5.28 -12.66 -3.49
CA THR A 160 6.53 -12.21 -2.86
C THR A 160 7.17 -13.36 -2.08
N THR A 161 8.47 -13.52 -2.24
CA THR A 161 9.27 -14.57 -1.58
C THR A 161 10.20 -13.99 -0.51
N ASP A 162 10.79 -14.86 0.29
CA ASP A 162 11.82 -14.47 1.26
C ASP A 162 13.06 -13.95 0.52
N GLU A 163 13.41 -14.55 -0.62
CA GLU A 163 14.53 -14.13 -1.46
C GLU A 163 14.33 -12.70 -2.03
N ASP A 164 13.09 -12.31 -2.33
CA ASP A 164 12.80 -10.93 -2.77
C ASP A 164 13.06 -9.93 -1.64
N VAL A 165 12.69 -10.28 -0.42
CA VAL A 165 12.93 -9.46 0.78
C VAL A 165 14.42 -9.37 1.09
N ASP A 166 15.15 -10.48 1.00
CA ASP A 166 16.60 -10.53 1.20
C ASP A 166 17.34 -9.70 0.15
N CYS A 167 16.97 -9.84 -1.11
CA CYS A 167 17.53 -9.04 -2.22
C CYS A 167 17.34 -7.53 -1.99
N HIS A 168 16.13 -7.11 -1.58
CA HIS A 168 15.89 -5.72 -1.22
C HIS A 168 16.77 -5.29 -0.04
N THR A 169 16.83 -6.07 1.01
CA THR A 169 17.59 -5.73 2.23
C THR A 169 19.08 -5.57 1.95
N GLU A 170 19.66 -6.45 1.14
CA GLU A 170 21.06 -6.35 0.72
C GLU A 170 21.31 -5.10 -0.14
N ALA A 171 20.44 -4.85 -1.12
CA ALA A 171 20.53 -3.67 -1.97
C ALA A 171 20.38 -2.36 -1.18
N PHE A 172 19.42 -2.31 -0.24
CA PHE A 172 19.20 -1.16 0.64
C PHE A 172 20.42 -0.88 1.53
N ARG A 173 20.97 -1.92 2.14
CA ARG A 173 22.20 -1.82 2.95
C ARG A 173 23.35 -1.26 2.13
N ALA A 174 23.56 -1.79 0.92
CA ALA A 174 24.61 -1.31 0.03
C ALA A 174 24.40 0.15 -0.38
N ALA A 175 23.15 0.55 -0.70
CA ALA A 175 22.82 1.92 -1.05
C ALA A 175 23.15 2.91 0.08
N VAL A 176 22.73 2.59 1.31
CA VAL A 176 23.00 3.46 2.47
C VAL A 176 24.49 3.56 2.77
N HIS A 177 25.23 2.46 2.66
CA HIS A 177 26.70 2.49 2.84
C HIS A 177 27.40 3.33 1.77
N GLU A 178 27.00 3.24 0.50
CA GLU A 178 27.58 4.04 -0.58
C GLU A 178 27.27 5.54 -0.41
N LEU A 179 26.08 5.85 0.08
CA LEU A 179 25.66 7.24 0.36
C LEU A 179 26.52 7.90 1.46
N LEU A 180 27.07 7.10 2.38
CA LEU A 180 27.84 7.58 3.54
C LEU A 180 29.37 7.56 3.30
N SER A 181 29.82 7.03 2.17
CA SER A 181 31.25 6.91 1.83
C SER A 181 31.76 8.15 1.12
#